data_7a5ccc33d7d93664a4b93a45afef2d21
#
_entry.id   7a5ccc33d7d93664a4b93a45afef2d21
#
_cell.length_a   1.000
_cell.length_b   1.000
_cell.length_c   1.000
_cell.angle_alpha   90.00
_cell.angle_beta   90.00
_cell.angle_gamma   90.00
#
_symmetry.space_group_name_H-M   'P 1'
#
loop_
_entity.id
_entity.type
_entity.pdbx_description
1 polymer ?
#
loop_
_entity_poly.entity_id
_entity_poly.type
_entity_poly.pdbx_seq_one_letter_code
_entity_poly.pdbx_strand_id
1 'polypeptide(L)'
;MLEITDDAPAAAAPVAPMPLTDAVAAPAATAAAPRSATPAGPLVIIGSGHAGYGLAEAVRARDPEREIHVVTADDGGLYAKPALSNAFALGKDADALLDESALALEKRLDLRVHAFCPVERIDAEAKRLHTRLGALDYGQLVLATGASPIRIPVEGEAGALLSVNDRGDYGEMRRRLDALGRRARVVIIGDGLIGCEFANDLAQAGHRIEVVGLAERPLPRLLPEAGSRVVREALAALGVGWHLSRSVASVAAEEGGYRLTLTDGSRLEADLVVSAVGLTPNVELARAAGVDCGRGIRVDGYLATSLPDVYALGDAVEIDGQLLPYLAPINAGLRALSATLTGTPTAVSYPVMPVMVKTPAAPVCAVVPPAEVAVTWHVTATADGIEAGAYDAGGRLLGVALVGEAAMARRSDWVKACGHAQAA
;
A
#
# COMPACT_ATOMS: atom_id res chain seq x y z
N MET A 1 9.53 -56.35 26.75
CA MET A 1 10.27 -55.12 26.99
C MET A 1 10.47 -54.45 25.63
N LEU A 2 9.59 -53.59 25.25
CA LEU A 2 9.63 -52.82 24.01
C LEU A 2 9.89 -51.39 24.41
N GLU A 3 11.06 -50.85 24.02
CA GLU A 3 11.41 -49.42 24.17
C GLU A 3 10.58 -48.59 23.19
N ILE A 4 9.85 -47.66 23.72
CA ILE A 4 9.16 -46.62 22.96
C ILE A 4 10.10 -45.42 22.94
N THR A 5 10.68 -45.11 21.78
CA THR A 5 11.41 -43.87 21.54
C THR A 5 10.41 -42.77 21.28
N ASP A 6 10.43 -41.80 22.16
CA ASP A 6 9.67 -40.51 22.10
C ASP A 6 10.33 -39.62 21.03
N ASP A 7 9.73 -39.55 19.86
CA ASP A 7 10.13 -38.59 18.80
C ASP A 7 9.23 -37.36 18.92
N ALA A 8 9.72 -36.34 19.63
CA ALA A 8 9.09 -35.05 19.67
C ALA A 8 9.31 -34.32 18.34
N PRO A 9 8.28 -33.74 17.72
CA PRO A 9 8.46 -32.97 16.50
C PRO A 9 9.30 -31.73 16.76
N ALA A 10 10.34 -31.53 15.95
CA ALA A 10 11.21 -30.37 16.00
C ALA A 10 10.42 -29.08 15.83
N ALA A 11 10.59 -28.14 16.76
CA ALA A 11 10.03 -26.81 16.70
C ALA A 11 10.50 -26.11 15.41
N ALA A 12 9.55 -25.65 14.62
CA ALA A 12 9.81 -24.86 13.42
C ALA A 12 10.58 -23.60 13.83
N ALA A 13 11.75 -23.41 13.24
CA ALA A 13 12.58 -22.23 13.45
C ALA A 13 11.81 -20.98 12.99
N PRO A 14 11.97 -19.84 13.68
CA PRO A 14 11.36 -18.58 13.29
C PRO A 14 11.89 -18.19 11.91
N VAL A 15 10.97 -17.92 10.96
CA VAL A 15 11.29 -17.38 9.64
C VAL A 15 11.86 -16.00 9.87
N ALA A 16 13.18 -15.88 9.71
CA ALA A 16 13.87 -14.59 9.75
C ALA A 16 13.31 -13.70 8.62
N PRO A 17 13.15 -12.38 8.84
CA PRO A 17 12.80 -11.46 7.77
C PRO A 17 13.89 -11.54 6.71
N MET A 18 13.51 -11.91 5.48
CA MET A 18 14.44 -11.98 4.35
C MET A 18 15.08 -10.59 4.15
N PRO A 19 16.42 -10.51 4.09
CA PRO A 19 17.10 -9.26 3.78
C PRO A 19 16.70 -8.82 2.37
N LEU A 20 16.46 -7.51 2.20
CA LEU A 20 16.22 -6.84 0.91
C LEU A 20 17.54 -6.64 0.15
N THR A 21 18.36 -7.68 0.04
CA THR A 21 19.60 -7.64 -0.72
C THR A 21 19.74 -8.94 -1.50
N ASP A 22 19.37 -8.84 -2.77
CA ASP A 22 20.12 -9.46 -3.88
C ASP A 22 19.66 -8.72 -5.15
N ALA A 23 20.21 -7.53 -5.35
CA ALA A 23 20.21 -6.87 -6.63
C ALA A 23 21.29 -7.52 -7.48
N VAL A 24 20.98 -8.65 -8.14
CA VAL A 24 21.65 -9.02 -9.35
C VAL A 24 21.24 -7.98 -10.38
N ALA A 25 22.18 -7.13 -10.77
CA ALA A 25 22.03 -6.23 -11.91
C ALA A 25 21.71 -7.09 -13.13
N ALA A 26 20.42 -7.21 -13.47
CA ALA A 26 20.01 -7.69 -14.78
C ALA A 26 20.48 -6.65 -15.80
N PRO A 27 21.03 -7.07 -16.97
CA PRO A 27 21.38 -6.14 -18.02
C PRO A 27 20.12 -5.34 -18.39
N ALA A 28 20.25 -4.02 -18.43
CA ALA A 28 19.20 -3.12 -18.92
C ALA A 28 18.81 -3.61 -20.32
N ALA A 29 17.70 -4.33 -20.42
CA ALA A 29 17.06 -4.57 -21.69
C ALA A 29 16.65 -3.18 -22.19
N THR A 30 17.32 -2.71 -23.26
CA THR A 30 16.91 -1.53 -24.00
C THR A 30 15.53 -1.87 -24.59
N ALA A 31 14.49 -1.60 -23.81
CA ALA A 31 13.11 -1.74 -24.29
C ALA A 31 12.93 -0.79 -25.47
N ALA A 32 12.53 -1.33 -26.60
CA ALA A 32 12.15 -0.51 -27.75
C ALA A 32 10.99 0.39 -27.31
N ALA A 33 11.06 1.69 -27.62
CA ALA A 33 9.96 2.60 -27.30
C ALA A 33 8.63 2.03 -27.84
N PRO A 34 7.53 2.13 -27.08
CA PRO A 34 6.22 1.64 -27.52
C PRO A 34 5.82 2.28 -28.85
N ARG A 35 4.97 1.59 -29.60
CA ARG A 35 4.51 2.06 -30.91
C ARG A 35 3.82 3.42 -30.78
N SER A 36 4.12 4.35 -31.67
CA SER A 36 3.49 5.68 -31.69
C SER A 36 2.03 5.67 -32.18
N ALA A 37 1.56 4.55 -32.77
CA ALA A 37 0.18 4.41 -33.24
C ALA A 37 -0.67 3.72 -32.15
N THR A 38 -1.79 4.32 -31.77
CA THR A 38 -2.79 3.71 -30.90
C THR A 38 -3.41 2.49 -31.58
N PRO A 39 -3.36 1.28 -31.01
CA PRO A 39 -4.00 0.12 -31.62
C PRO A 39 -5.52 0.29 -31.74
N ALA A 40 -6.11 -0.34 -32.76
CA ALA A 40 -7.56 -0.38 -32.86
C ALA A 40 -8.20 -1.16 -31.72
N GLY A 41 -9.38 -0.71 -31.26
CA GLY A 41 -10.15 -1.33 -30.18
C GLY A 41 -10.08 -0.56 -28.85
N PRO A 42 -10.88 -0.96 -27.85
CA PRO A 42 -11.02 -0.25 -26.61
C PRO A 42 -9.76 -0.31 -25.75
N LEU A 43 -9.59 0.72 -24.91
CA LEU A 43 -8.70 0.65 -23.74
C LEU A 43 -9.45 -0.07 -22.62
N VAL A 44 -8.89 -1.16 -22.13
CA VAL A 44 -9.45 -1.88 -21.00
C VAL A 44 -8.51 -1.74 -19.80
N ILE A 45 -9.04 -1.34 -18.65
CA ILE A 45 -8.33 -1.15 -17.39
C ILE A 45 -8.88 -2.14 -16.37
N ILE A 46 -8.04 -3.01 -15.82
CA ILE A 46 -8.42 -3.92 -14.74
C ILE A 46 -8.09 -3.28 -13.40
N GLY A 47 -9.11 -2.88 -12.66
CA GLY A 47 -9.04 -2.25 -11.35
C GLY A 47 -9.67 -0.85 -11.32
N SER A 48 -10.53 -0.62 -10.31
CA SER A 48 -11.32 0.59 -10.06
C SER A 48 -10.70 1.55 -9.04
N GLY A 49 -9.46 1.29 -8.62
CA GLY A 49 -8.76 2.12 -7.64
C GLY A 49 -8.24 3.44 -8.22
N HIS A 50 -7.48 4.19 -7.42
CA HIS A 50 -6.87 5.47 -7.80
C HIS A 50 -6.08 5.39 -9.12
N ALA A 51 -5.34 4.30 -9.34
CA ALA A 51 -4.59 4.09 -10.58
C ALA A 51 -5.52 3.90 -11.79
N GLY A 52 -6.57 3.09 -11.66
CA GLY A 52 -7.50 2.79 -12.74
C GLY A 52 -8.32 4.00 -13.20
N TYR A 53 -9.07 4.60 -12.28
CA TYR A 53 -9.89 5.78 -12.63
C TYR A 53 -9.06 7.01 -12.93
N GLY A 54 -7.95 7.23 -12.20
CA GLY A 54 -7.04 8.32 -12.53
C GLY A 54 -6.46 8.21 -13.95
N LEU A 55 -6.16 6.97 -14.40
CA LEU A 55 -5.72 6.74 -15.78
C LEU A 55 -6.85 6.96 -16.78
N ALA A 56 -8.06 6.45 -16.52
CA ALA A 56 -9.22 6.65 -17.38
C ALA A 56 -9.50 8.15 -17.58
N GLU A 57 -9.47 8.93 -16.52
CA GLU A 57 -9.65 10.39 -16.56
C GLU A 57 -8.52 11.09 -17.35
N ALA A 58 -7.27 10.71 -17.12
CA ALA A 58 -6.12 11.28 -17.82
C ALA A 58 -6.10 10.93 -19.32
N VAL A 59 -6.56 9.74 -19.70
CA VAL A 59 -6.71 9.34 -21.11
C VAL A 59 -7.89 10.08 -21.74
N ARG A 60 -9.05 10.17 -21.09
CA ARG A 60 -10.22 10.91 -21.58
C ARG A 60 -9.91 12.38 -21.86
N ALA A 61 -9.10 13.02 -21.01
CA ALA A 61 -8.68 14.40 -21.19
C ALA A 61 -7.78 14.60 -22.44
N ARG A 62 -7.10 13.54 -22.91
CA ARG A 62 -6.22 13.57 -24.09
C ARG A 62 -6.90 13.08 -25.36
N ASP A 63 -7.78 12.11 -25.23
CA ASP A 63 -8.52 11.46 -26.31
C ASP A 63 -10.01 11.37 -25.91
N PRO A 64 -10.81 12.39 -26.27
CA PRO A 64 -12.23 12.46 -25.94
C PRO A 64 -13.08 11.33 -26.54
N GLU A 65 -12.65 10.75 -27.67
CA GLU A 65 -13.40 9.73 -28.40
C GLU A 65 -12.97 8.30 -28.04
N ARG A 66 -11.97 8.13 -27.17
CA ARG A 66 -11.45 6.82 -26.80
C ARG A 66 -12.50 5.97 -26.10
N GLU A 67 -12.78 4.77 -26.64
CA GLU A 67 -13.58 3.78 -25.90
C GLU A 67 -12.77 3.25 -24.72
N ILE A 68 -13.31 3.41 -23.49
CA ILE A 68 -12.65 3.03 -22.24
C ILE A 68 -13.58 2.12 -21.43
N HIS A 69 -13.05 0.97 -20.99
CA HIS A 69 -13.72 0.04 -20.10
C HIS A 69 -12.89 -0.11 -18.81
N VAL A 70 -13.54 0.00 -17.67
CA VAL A 70 -12.98 -0.35 -16.36
C VAL A 70 -13.62 -1.63 -15.89
N VAL A 71 -12.82 -2.65 -15.57
CA VAL A 71 -13.30 -3.96 -15.12
C VAL A 71 -12.83 -4.16 -13.67
N THR A 72 -13.76 -4.43 -12.78
CA THR A 72 -13.45 -4.56 -11.35
C THR A 72 -14.24 -5.66 -10.67
N ALA A 73 -13.67 -6.24 -9.62
CA ALA A 73 -14.31 -7.27 -8.80
C ALA A 73 -15.25 -6.70 -7.74
N ASP A 74 -15.12 -5.40 -7.42
CA ASP A 74 -15.94 -4.66 -6.46
C ASP A 74 -17.10 -3.91 -7.13
N ASP A 75 -17.74 -2.99 -6.39
CA ASP A 75 -18.89 -2.19 -6.84
C ASP A 75 -18.49 -1.06 -7.82
N GLY A 76 -17.20 -0.88 -8.09
CA GLY A 76 -16.68 0.16 -8.98
C GLY A 76 -16.82 1.59 -8.45
N GLY A 77 -17.07 1.78 -7.18
CA GLY A 77 -17.15 3.10 -6.57
C GLY A 77 -15.76 3.72 -6.38
N LEU A 78 -15.62 5.01 -6.69
CA LEU A 78 -14.40 5.78 -6.44
C LEU A 78 -14.38 6.27 -4.99
N TYR A 79 -13.29 6.04 -4.30
CA TYR A 79 -12.99 6.59 -2.98
C TYR A 79 -11.49 6.73 -2.78
N ALA A 80 -11.10 7.61 -1.85
CA ALA A 80 -9.71 7.81 -1.48
C ALA A 80 -9.26 6.69 -0.51
N LYS A 81 -8.64 5.62 -1.00
CA LYS A 81 -8.12 4.51 -0.16
C LYS A 81 -7.30 4.98 1.05
N PRO A 82 -6.43 6.01 0.96
CA PRO A 82 -5.74 6.54 2.13
C PRO A 82 -6.65 7.10 3.23
N ALA A 83 -7.93 7.39 2.94
CA ALA A 83 -8.87 7.88 3.96
C ALA A 83 -9.32 6.78 4.92
N LEU A 84 -9.18 5.50 4.57
CA LEU A 84 -9.62 4.36 5.39
C LEU A 84 -9.00 4.36 6.80
N SER A 85 -7.77 4.82 6.95
CA SER A 85 -7.02 4.80 8.20
C SER A 85 -7.14 6.06 9.06
N ASN A 86 -8.03 7.00 8.69
CA ASN A 86 -8.30 8.21 9.47
C ASN A 86 -9.77 8.68 9.41
N ALA A 87 -10.66 7.79 9.04
CA ALA A 87 -12.08 8.10 8.87
C ALA A 87 -12.91 7.83 10.13
N PHE A 88 -12.43 6.96 11.02
CA PHE A 88 -13.21 6.49 12.15
C PHE A 88 -13.44 7.61 13.18
N ALA A 89 -12.40 8.32 13.60
CA ALA A 89 -12.49 9.47 14.50
C ALA A 89 -13.31 10.63 13.92
N LEU A 90 -13.36 10.74 12.58
CA LEU A 90 -14.19 11.73 11.88
C LEU A 90 -15.67 11.32 11.79
N GLY A 91 -16.04 10.17 12.35
CA GLY A 91 -17.42 9.67 12.32
C GLY A 91 -17.91 9.23 10.93
N LYS A 92 -17.01 9.08 9.94
CA LYS A 92 -17.38 8.65 8.59
C LYS A 92 -17.63 7.14 8.57
N ASP A 93 -18.74 6.70 8.01
CA ASP A 93 -19.00 5.31 7.67
C ASP A 93 -18.48 4.97 6.26
N ALA A 94 -18.71 3.74 5.81
CA ALA A 94 -18.27 3.29 4.50
C ALA A 94 -18.95 4.04 3.34
N ASP A 95 -20.19 4.46 3.53
CA ASP A 95 -20.94 5.19 2.49
C ASP A 95 -20.46 6.63 2.39
N ALA A 96 -20.12 7.26 3.52
CA ALA A 96 -19.53 8.60 3.56
C ALA A 96 -18.11 8.68 2.98
N LEU A 97 -17.46 7.54 2.73
CA LEU A 97 -16.16 7.46 2.05
C LEU A 97 -16.29 7.36 0.53
N LEU A 98 -17.48 7.08 0.01
CA LEU A 98 -17.70 7.00 -1.43
C LEU A 98 -17.74 8.42 -2.02
N ASP A 99 -16.78 8.75 -2.88
CA ASP A 99 -16.74 10.02 -3.58
C ASP A 99 -17.70 10.02 -4.78
N GLU A 100 -17.65 8.97 -5.62
CA GLU A 100 -18.52 8.79 -6.78
C GLU A 100 -18.91 7.31 -6.98
N SER A 101 -20.15 7.05 -7.35
CA SER A 101 -20.58 5.71 -7.77
C SER A 101 -20.09 5.36 -9.17
N ALA A 102 -20.02 4.07 -9.50
CA ALA A 102 -19.70 3.59 -10.86
C ALA A 102 -20.57 4.28 -11.94
N LEU A 103 -21.86 4.40 -11.71
CA LEU A 103 -22.79 5.06 -12.65
C LEU A 103 -22.50 6.56 -12.83
N ALA A 104 -22.07 7.26 -11.77
CA ALA A 104 -21.67 8.66 -11.87
C ALA A 104 -20.39 8.82 -12.70
N LEU A 105 -19.42 7.93 -12.48
CA LEU A 105 -18.17 7.87 -13.23
C LEU A 105 -18.38 7.54 -14.71
N GLU A 106 -19.27 6.59 -15.04
CA GLU A 106 -19.64 6.29 -16.42
C GLU A 106 -20.14 7.54 -17.14
N LYS A 107 -21.04 8.28 -16.51
CA LYS A 107 -21.59 9.51 -17.09
C LYS A 107 -20.59 10.65 -17.20
N ARG A 108 -19.75 10.83 -16.17
CA ARG A 108 -18.77 11.93 -16.14
C ARG A 108 -17.63 11.71 -17.10
N LEU A 109 -17.13 10.47 -17.18
CA LEU A 109 -15.94 10.13 -17.97
C LEU A 109 -16.27 9.49 -19.30
N ASP A 110 -17.55 9.30 -19.63
CA ASP A 110 -18.00 8.63 -20.86
C ASP A 110 -17.27 7.29 -21.07
N LEU A 111 -17.34 6.41 -20.07
CA LEU A 111 -16.72 5.08 -20.07
C LEU A 111 -17.71 4.00 -19.62
N ARG A 112 -17.31 2.74 -19.66
CA ARG A 112 -18.11 1.63 -19.16
C ARG A 112 -17.43 1.02 -17.94
N VAL A 113 -18.17 0.81 -16.85
CA VAL A 113 -17.74 0.11 -15.65
C VAL A 113 -18.36 -1.27 -15.60
N HIS A 114 -17.55 -2.29 -15.63
CA HIS A 114 -17.96 -3.68 -15.40
C HIS A 114 -17.73 -4.00 -13.92
N ALA A 115 -18.68 -3.58 -13.08
CA ALA A 115 -18.65 -3.84 -11.64
C ALA A 115 -18.99 -5.30 -11.32
N PHE A 116 -18.53 -5.81 -10.17
CA PHE A 116 -18.70 -7.20 -9.73
C PHE A 116 -18.29 -8.23 -10.78
N CYS A 117 -17.32 -7.88 -11.62
CA CYS A 117 -16.89 -8.62 -12.78
C CYS A 117 -15.39 -9.00 -12.66
N PRO A 118 -15.01 -9.95 -11.79
CA PRO A 118 -13.64 -10.40 -11.68
C PRO A 118 -13.16 -10.98 -13.00
N VAL A 119 -11.95 -10.57 -13.42
CA VAL A 119 -11.27 -11.16 -14.59
C VAL A 119 -10.66 -12.49 -14.16
N GLU A 120 -11.04 -13.56 -14.84
CA GLU A 120 -10.59 -14.92 -14.54
C GLU A 120 -9.33 -15.30 -15.35
N ARG A 121 -9.23 -14.80 -16.58
CA ARG A 121 -8.09 -15.10 -17.47
C ARG A 121 -7.91 -13.99 -18.51
N ILE A 122 -6.66 -13.72 -18.85
CA ILE A 122 -6.25 -12.87 -19.97
C ILE A 122 -5.71 -13.78 -21.09
N ASP A 123 -6.26 -13.66 -22.28
CA ASP A 123 -5.73 -14.24 -23.50
C ASP A 123 -5.01 -13.13 -24.27
N ALA A 124 -3.70 -13.06 -24.10
CA ALA A 124 -2.92 -11.97 -24.65
C ALA A 124 -2.74 -12.07 -26.17
N GLU A 125 -2.75 -13.29 -26.72
CA GLU A 125 -2.64 -13.53 -28.17
C GLU A 125 -3.93 -13.09 -28.88
N ALA A 126 -5.09 -13.49 -28.34
CA ALA A 126 -6.39 -13.10 -28.86
C ALA A 126 -6.80 -11.66 -28.45
N LYS A 127 -6.04 -10.98 -27.59
CA LYS A 127 -6.39 -9.70 -26.96
C LYS A 127 -7.77 -9.71 -26.30
N ARG A 128 -8.01 -10.67 -25.43
CA ARG A 128 -9.34 -10.94 -24.86
C ARG A 128 -9.25 -11.23 -23.37
N LEU A 129 -10.14 -10.60 -22.60
CA LEU A 129 -10.40 -10.94 -21.21
C LEU A 129 -11.52 -11.95 -21.12
N HIS A 130 -11.41 -12.91 -20.22
CA HIS A 130 -12.46 -13.83 -19.83
C HIS A 130 -12.94 -13.50 -18.41
N THR A 131 -14.24 -13.30 -18.28
CA THR A 131 -14.92 -13.01 -17.02
C THR A 131 -16.15 -13.90 -16.88
N ARG A 132 -16.76 -13.95 -15.70
CA ARG A 132 -18.03 -14.68 -15.50
C ARG A 132 -19.20 -14.11 -16.30
N LEU A 133 -19.11 -12.85 -16.71
CA LEU A 133 -20.16 -12.18 -17.47
C LEU A 133 -19.95 -12.28 -19.00
N GLY A 134 -18.89 -12.95 -19.42
CA GLY A 134 -18.54 -13.11 -20.82
C GLY A 134 -17.11 -12.69 -21.15
N ALA A 135 -16.83 -12.54 -22.44
CA ALA A 135 -15.52 -12.11 -22.91
C ALA A 135 -15.55 -10.65 -23.35
N LEU A 136 -14.43 -9.94 -23.14
CA LEU A 136 -14.23 -8.54 -23.53
C LEU A 136 -12.92 -8.42 -24.31
N ASP A 137 -13.02 -7.95 -25.56
CA ASP A 137 -11.84 -7.70 -26.41
C ASP A 137 -11.20 -6.36 -26.04
N TYR A 138 -9.87 -6.23 -26.23
CA TYR A 138 -9.15 -4.98 -26.00
C TYR A 138 -8.16 -4.64 -27.12
N GLY A 139 -7.95 -3.36 -27.36
CA GLY A 139 -6.84 -2.85 -28.16
C GLY A 139 -5.58 -2.68 -27.34
N GLN A 140 -5.75 -2.07 -26.14
CA GLN A 140 -4.73 -1.90 -25.12
C GLN A 140 -5.30 -2.32 -23.76
N LEU A 141 -4.46 -2.95 -22.94
CA LEU A 141 -4.82 -3.43 -21.62
C LEU A 141 -3.93 -2.80 -20.55
N VAL A 142 -4.52 -2.34 -19.45
CA VAL A 142 -3.77 -1.85 -18.29
C VAL A 142 -4.13 -2.66 -17.07
N LEU A 143 -3.12 -3.22 -16.43
CA LEU A 143 -3.23 -3.95 -15.16
C LEU A 143 -3.04 -2.98 -14.00
N ALA A 144 -4.15 -2.54 -13.41
CA ALA A 144 -4.20 -1.69 -12.21
C ALA A 144 -4.73 -2.48 -11.00
N THR A 145 -4.27 -3.73 -10.86
CA THR A 145 -4.79 -4.75 -9.95
C THR A 145 -4.47 -4.48 -8.48
N GLY A 146 -3.63 -3.49 -8.18
CA GLY A 146 -3.31 -3.08 -6.82
C GLY A 146 -2.57 -4.14 -6.00
N ALA A 147 -2.78 -4.13 -4.69
CA ALA A 147 -2.13 -5.03 -3.74
C ALA A 147 -3.13 -5.52 -2.68
N SER A 148 -2.89 -6.72 -2.16
CA SER A 148 -3.70 -7.40 -1.14
C SER A 148 -2.96 -7.48 0.19
N PRO A 149 -3.67 -7.51 1.34
CA PRO A 149 -3.07 -7.65 2.65
C PRO A 149 -2.27 -8.94 2.80
N ILE A 150 -1.08 -8.84 3.38
CA ILE A 150 -0.30 -10.00 3.78
C ILE A 150 -1.05 -10.73 4.90
N ARG A 151 -1.22 -12.03 4.74
CA ARG A 151 -1.78 -12.92 5.76
C ARG A 151 -0.63 -13.52 6.56
N ILE A 152 -0.57 -13.21 7.84
CA ILE A 152 0.41 -13.82 8.74
C ILE A 152 -0.09 -15.19 9.24
N PRO A 153 0.78 -16.19 9.33
CA PRO A 153 0.43 -17.43 9.97
C PRO A 153 0.30 -17.21 11.50
N VAL A 154 -0.84 -17.57 12.05
CA VAL A 154 -1.08 -17.60 13.51
C VAL A 154 -1.77 -18.91 13.86
N GLU A 155 -1.48 -19.45 15.01
CA GLU A 155 -2.20 -20.63 15.51
C GLU A 155 -3.62 -20.26 15.96
N GLY A 156 -4.57 -21.15 15.77
CA GLY A 156 -5.97 -20.98 16.19
C GLY A 156 -6.82 -20.17 15.20
N GLU A 157 -7.48 -19.12 15.69
CA GLU A 157 -8.49 -18.35 14.93
C GLU A 157 -7.86 -17.30 13.98
N ALA A 158 -7.17 -17.75 12.95
CA ALA A 158 -6.58 -16.85 11.95
C ALA A 158 -7.63 -15.93 11.27
N GLY A 159 -8.89 -16.38 11.16
CA GLY A 159 -10.01 -15.60 10.63
C GLY A 159 -10.42 -14.40 11.51
N ALA A 160 -9.93 -14.32 12.74
CA ALA A 160 -10.15 -13.17 13.64
C ALA A 160 -9.38 -11.91 13.19
N LEU A 161 -8.30 -12.07 12.41
CA LEU A 161 -7.47 -10.97 11.92
C LEU A 161 -8.17 -10.26 10.77
N LEU A 162 -8.70 -9.07 11.04
CA LEU A 162 -9.32 -8.22 10.04
C LEU A 162 -8.24 -7.35 9.38
N SER A 163 -8.09 -7.45 8.08
CA SER A 163 -7.30 -6.48 7.31
C SER A 163 -8.24 -5.45 6.69
N VAL A 164 -7.89 -4.17 6.78
CA VAL A 164 -8.70 -3.08 6.21
C VAL A 164 -7.95 -2.54 4.99
N ASN A 165 -8.35 -3.03 3.81
CA ASN A 165 -7.69 -2.70 2.54
C ASN A 165 -8.64 -2.01 1.53
N ASP A 166 -9.92 -2.13 1.75
CA ASP A 166 -10.95 -1.50 0.93
C ASP A 166 -12.10 -0.93 1.77
N ARG A 167 -13.07 -0.32 1.09
CA ARG A 167 -14.23 0.31 1.70
C ARG A 167 -15.15 -0.71 2.39
N GLY A 168 -15.25 -1.92 1.87
CA GLY A 168 -16.01 -3.01 2.46
C GLY A 168 -15.40 -3.49 3.77
N ASP A 169 -14.08 -3.71 3.78
CA ASP A 169 -13.33 -4.07 5.00
C ASP A 169 -13.48 -3.00 6.09
N TYR A 170 -13.39 -1.71 5.69
CA TYR A 170 -13.60 -0.59 6.62
C TYR A 170 -15.03 -0.61 7.20
N GLY A 171 -16.03 -0.84 6.35
CA GLY A 171 -17.42 -0.97 6.78
C GLY A 171 -17.62 -2.11 7.77
N GLU A 172 -16.96 -3.24 7.55
CA GLU A 172 -16.96 -4.39 8.47
C GLU A 172 -16.33 -4.02 9.83
N MET A 173 -15.13 -3.39 9.78
CA MET A 173 -14.46 -2.90 11.01
C MET A 173 -15.38 -1.98 11.81
N ARG A 174 -15.96 -0.99 11.14
CA ARG A 174 -16.84 -0.02 11.76
C ARG A 174 -18.08 -0.68 12.38
N ARG A 175 -18.76 -1.54 11.64
CA ARG A 175 -19.94 -2.26 12.10
C ARG A 175 -19.66 -3.11 13.34
N ARG A 176 -18.51 -3.81 13.38
CA ARG A 176 -18.11 -4.58 14.56
C ARG A 176 -17.86 -3.69 15.77
N LEU A 177 -17.20 -2.55 15.60
CA LEU A 177 -16.92 -1.62 16.69
C LEU A 177 -18.20 -0.93 17.19
N ASP A 178 -19.08 -0.47 16.28
CA ASP A 178 -20.34 0.18 16.60
C ASP A 178 -21.29 -0.79 17.34
N ALA A 179 -21.34 -2.06 16.95
CA ALA A 179 -22.16 -3.09 17.57
C ALA A 179 -21.81 -3.38 19.04
N LEU A 180 -20.58 -3.08 19.47
CA LEU A 180 -20.20 -3.23 20.87
C LEU A 180 -20.87 -2.21 21.78
N GLY A 181 -21.28 -1.03 21.27
CA GLY A 181 -21.92 0.03 22.05
C GLY A 181 -21.08 0.54 23.22
N ARG A 182 -19.80 0.25 23.23
CA ARG A 182 -18.85 0.62 24.30
C ARG A 182 -17.46 0.83 23.74
N ARG A 183 -16.58 1.37 24.56
CA ARG A 183 -15.14 1.46 24.27
C ARG A 183 -14.56 0.08 24.05
N ALA A 184 -14.06 -0.19 22.85
CA ALA A 184 -13.48 -1.47 22.45
C ALA A 184 -12.00 -1.57 22.86
N ARG A 185 -11.54 -2.81 23.08
CA ARG A 185 -10.14 -3.19 23.13
C ARG A 185 -9.74 -3.63 21.73
N VAL A 186 -8.84 -2.89 21.08
CA VAL A 186 -8.40 -3.20 19.71
C VAL A 186 -6.92 -3.52 19.74
N VAL A 187 -6.54 -4.68 19.24
CA VAL A 187 -5.14 -5.03 18.99
C VAL A 187 -4.84 -4.78 17.52
N ILE A 188 -3.82 -3.97 17.25
CA ILE A 188 -3.31 -3.70 15.90
C ILE A 188 -2.00 -4.45 15.73
N ILE A 189 -1.92 -5.31 14.73
CA ILE A 189 -0.70 -6.04 14.39
C ILE A 189 -0.01 -5.28 13.25
N GLY A 190 1.14 -4.67 13.53
CA GLY A 190 1.93 -3.86 12.61
C GLY A 190 2.29 -2.50 13.17
N ASP A 191 3.60 -2.22 13.21
CA ASP A 191 4.24 -0.98 13.70
C ASP A 191 4.62 -0.02 12.56
N GLY A 192 4.15 -0.32 11.34
CA GLY A 192 4.37 0.48 10.12
C GLY A 192 3.38 1.64 9.98
N LEU A 193 3.39 2.26 8.77
CA LEU A 193 2.60 3.43 8.43
C LEU A 193 1.10 3.24 8.75
N ILE A 194 0.49 2.22 8.17
CA ILE A 194 -0.96 1.98 8.30
C ILE A 194 -1.33 1.60 9.74
N GLY A 195 -0.49 0.80 10.43
CA GLY A 195 -0.72 0.45 11.84
C GLY A 195 -0.71 1.67 12.75
N CYS A 196 0.24 2.59 12.56
CA CYS A 196 0.30 3.85 13.32
C CYS A 196 -0.88 4.79 13.02
N GLU A 197 -1.32 4.85 11.76
CA GLU A 197 -2.49 5.65 11.38
C GLU A 197 -3.77 5.12 12.04
N PHE A 198 -4.05 3.81 11.97
CA PHE A 198 -5.19 3.21 12.67
C PHE A 198 -5.08 3.34 14.18
N ALA A 199 -3.86 3.21 14.75
CA ALA A 199 -3.66 3.39 16.18
C ALA A 199 -4.05 4.81 16.62
N ASN A 200 -3.62 5.82 15.86
CA ASN A 200 -3.99 7.22 16.10
C ASN A 200 -5.51 7.45 15.97
N ASP A 201 -6.10 6.99 14.86
CA ASP A 201 -7.52 7.22 14.51
C ASP A 201 -8.45 6.58 15.56
N LEU A 202 -8.25 5.29 15.86
CA LEU A 202 -9.08 4.57 16.80
C LEU A 202 -8.86 5.01 18.27
N ALA A 203 -7.64 5.43 18.63
CA ALA A 203 -7.39 6.00 19.97
C ALA A 203 -8.09 7.35 20.14
N GLN A 204 -8.06 8.22 19.12
CA GLN A 204 -8.81 9.49 19.12
C GLN A 204 -10.32 9.27 19.21
N ALA A 205 -10.85 8.20 18.59
CA ALA A 205 -12.24 7.80 18.75
C ALA A 205 -12.58 7.21 20.12
N GLY A 206 -11.59 7.10 21.01
CA GLY A 206 -11.78 6.69 22.41
C GLY A 206 -11.63 5.19 22.66
N HIS A 207 -11.22 4.37 21.69
CA HIS A 207 -10.94 2.94 21.91
C HIS A 207 -9.62 2.73 22.67
N ARG A 208 -9.45 1.55 23.28
CA ARG A 208 -8.17 1.12 23.91
C ARG A 208 -7.36 0.38 22.85
N ILE A 209 -6.18 0.87 22.56
CA ILE A 209 -5.34 0.36 21.46
C ILE A 209 -4.07 -0.26 22.03
N GLU A 210 -3.77 -1.47 21.57
CA GLU A 210 -2.50 -2.15 21.78
C GLU A 210 -1.88 -2.44 20.41
N VAL A 211 -0.66 -1.98 20.17
CA VAL A 211 0.07 -2.22 18.92
C VAL A 211 1.13 -3.29 19.14
N VAL A 212 1.07 -4.35 18.36
CA VAL A 212 2.08 -5.44 18.32
C VAL A 212 2.92 -5.27 17.08
N GLY A 213 4.24 -5.20 17.21
CA GLY A 213 5.15 -4.98 16.09
C GLY A 213 6.45 -5.77 16.20
N LEU A 214 6.95 -6.21 15.04
CA LEU A 214 8.22 -6.95 14.92
C LEU A 214 9.45 -6.07 15.16
N ALA A 215 9.35 -4.78 14.85
CA ALA A 215 10.47 -3.86 15.01
C ALA A 215 10.59 -3.39 16.47
N GLU A 216 11.76 -2.86 16.82
CA GLU A 216 12.06 -2.27 18.13
C GLU A 216 11.38 -0.91 18.33
N ARG A 217 10.91 -0.29 17.26
CA ARG A 217 10.31 1.05 17.25
C ARG A 217 9.29 1.21 16.12
N PRO A 218 8.31 2.13 16.24
CA PRO A 218 7.36 2.40 15.15
C PRO A 218 8.04 3.08 13.96
N LEU A 219 7.53 2.84 12.77
CA LEU A 219 7.98 3.45 11.50
C LEU A 219 9.49 3.30 11.20
N PRO A 220 10.14 2.14 11.47
CA PRO A 220 11.60 2.00 11.39
C PRO A 220 12.15 2.20 9.97
N ARG A 221 11.32 1.98 8.95
CA ARG A 221 11.68 2.16 7.54
C ARG A 221 11.60 3.61 7.06
N LEU A 222 10.91 4.46 7.81
CA LEU A 222 10.65 5.86 7.43
C LEU A 222 11.46 6.85 8.28
N LEU A 223 11.73 6.50 9.54
CA LEU A 223 12.24 7.45 10.53
C LEU A 223 13.56 6.99 11.15
N PRO A 224 14.45 7.92 11.48
CA PRO A 224 15.53 7.67 12.44
C PRO A 224 14.94 7.42 13.83
N GLU A 225 15.74 6.87 14.75
CA GLU A 225 15.31 6.51 16.08
C GLU A 225 14.63 7.67 16.86
N ALA A 226 15.20 8.87 16.75
CA ALA A 226 14.65 10.07 17.38
C ALA A 226 13.21 10.37 16.91
N GLY A 227 12.94 10.24 15.60
CA GLY A 227 11.60 10.43 15.04
C GLY A 227 10.61 9.36 15.47
N SER A 228 11.05 8.09 15.47
CA SER A 228 10.24 6.98 15.97
C SER A 228 9.86 7.15 17.43
N ARG A 229 10.77 7.68 18.25
CA ARG A 229 10.52 7.97 19.66
C ARG A 229 9.41 9.01 19.84
N VAL A 230 9.46 10.12 19.09
CA VAL A 230 8.41 11.16 19.12
C VAL A 230 7.04 10.57 18.78
N VAL A 231 6.94 9.80 17.70
CA VAL A 231 5.67 9.15 17.31
C VAL A 231 5.18 8.20 18.40
N ARG A 232 6.07 7.39 18.98
CA ARG A 232 5.73 6.45 20.05
C ARG A 232 5.19 7.18 21.29
N GLU A 233 5.85 8.23 21.71
CA GLU A 233 5.47 9.03 22.88
C GLU A 233 4.13 9.76 22.64
N ALA A 234 3.93 10.34 21.46
CA ALA A 234 2.69 11.03 21.11
C ALA A 234 1.48 10.07 21.07
N LEU A 235 1.63 8.88 20.49
CA LEU A 235 0.56 7.88 20.49
C LEU A 235 0.35 7.28 21.88
N ALA A 236 1.41 7.09 22.68
CA ALA A 236 1.28 6.65 24.07
C ALA A 236 0.52 7.67 24.92
N ALA A 237 0.67 8.98 24.66
CA ALA A 237 -0.11 10.02 25.31
C ALA A 237 -1.62 9.96 24.99
N LEU A 238 -2.00 9.36 23.85
CA LEU A 238 -3.39 9.02 23.50
C LEU A 238 -3.86 7.71 24.16
N GLY A 239 -2.99 7.01 24.92
CA GLY A 239 -3.28 5.74 25.57
C GLY A 239 -3.01 4.51 24.71
N VAL A 240 -2.21 4.62 23.65
CA VAL A 240 -1.76 3.46 22.86
C VAL A 240 -0.67 2.70 23.61
N GLY A 241 -0.91 1.40 23.87
CA GLY A 241 0.08 0.47 24.40
C GLY A 241 0.96 -0.12 23.28
N TRP A 242 2.24 -0.38 23.58
CA TRP A 242 3.21 -0.88 22.61
C TRP A 242 3.82 -2.21 23.04
N HIS A 243 3.74 -3.21 22.16
CA HIS A 243 4.36 -4.53 22.28
C HIS A 243 5.32 -4.74 21.10
N LEU A 244 6.46 -4.08 21.17
CA LEU A 244 7.48 -4.06 20.10
C LEU A 244 8.45 -5.23 20.25
N SER A 245 9.18 -5.57 19.17
CA SER A 245 10.06 -6.74 19.07
C SER A 245 9.33 -8.07 19.34
N ARG A 246 8.05 -8.14 18.97
CA ARG A 246 7.16 -9.29 19.20
C ARG A 246 6.22 -9.51 18.04
N SER A 247 5.68 -10.73 17.97
CA SER A 247 4.62 -11.09 17.03
C SER A 247 3.50 -11.79 17.77
N VAL A 248 2.36 -11.97 17.10
CA VAL A 248 1.27 -12.81 17.60
C VAL A 248 1.59 -14.25 17.22
N ALA A 249 1.67 -15.14 18.23
CA ALA A 249 1.87 -16.55 18.03
C ALA A 249 0.52 -17.28 17.84
N SER A 250 -0.49 -16.95 18.65
CA SER A 250 -1.80 -17.59 18.55
C SER A 250 -2.94 -16.64 18.87
N VAL A 251 -4.13 -16.94 18.34
CA VAL A 251 -5.38 -16.25 18.61
C VAL A 251 -6.43 -17.28 19.00
N ALA A 252 -7.04 -17.12 20.16
CA ALA A 252 -8.14 -17.96 20.62
C ALA A 252 -9.41 -17.12 20.76
N ALA A 253 -10.54 -17.66 20.31
CA ALA A 253 -11.83 -17.06 20.58
C ALA A 253 -12.19 -17.22 22.06
N GLU A 254 -12.75 -16.16 22.67
CA GLU A 254 -13.25 -16.15 24.04
C GLU A 254 -14.66 -15.54 24.09
N GLU A 255 -15.30 -15.67 25.25
CA GLU A 255 -16.60 -15.03 25.45
C GLU A 255 -16.46 -13.51 25.32
N GLY A 256 -17.04 -12.95 24.24
CA GLY A 256 -17.03 -11.52 23.95
C GLY A 256 -15.77 -10.97 23.32
N GLY A 257 -14.91 -11.82 22.69
CA GLY A 257 -13.73 -11.34 21.98
C GLY A 257 -12.68 -12.39 21.69
N TYR A 258 -11.42 -11.99 21.79
CA TYR A 258 -10.26 -12.81 21.47
C TYR A 258 -9.17 -12.67 22.52
N ARG A 259 -8.43 -13.77 22.75
CA ARG A 259 -7.16 -13.74 23.46
C ARG A 259 -6.02 -13.99 22.47
N LEU A 260 -5.07 -13.05 22.43
CA LEU A 260 -3.84 -13.18 21.67
C LEU A 260 -2.71 -13.59 22.61
N THR A 261 -1.92 -14.59 22.22
CA THR A 261 -0.66 -14.91 22.87
C THR A 261 0.48 -14.41 21.99
N LEU A 262 1.38 -13.62 22.54
CA LEU A 262 2.54 -13.10 21.85
C LEU A 262 3.71 -14.09 21.90
N THR A 263 4.72 -13.87 21.07
CA THR A 263 5.92 -14.75 20.98
C THR A 263 6.76 -14.79 22.26
N ASP A 264 6.61 -13.84 23.17
CA ASP A 264 7.25 -13.85 24.50
C ASP A 264 6.38 -14.49 25.61
N GLY A 265 5.22 -15.05 25.24
CA GLY A 265 4.27 -15.66 26.16
C GLY A 265 3.30 -14.69 26.84
N SER A 266 3.45 -13.37 26.65
CA SER A 266 2.49 -12.40 27.14
C SER A 266 1.14 -12.53 26.44
N ARG A 267 0.06 -12.07 27.09
CA ARG A 267 -1.30 -12.21 26.56
C ARG A 267 -2.00 -10.86 26.49
N LEU A 268 -2.77 -10.70 25.42
CA LEU A 268 -3.64 -9.54 25.22
C LEU A 268 -5.07 -10.00 25.00
N GLU A 269 -6.02 -9.23 25.52
CA GLU A 269 -7.43 -9.40 25.23
C GLU A 269 -7.88 -8.36 24.22
N ALA A 270 -8.67 -8.76 23.23
CA ALA A 270 -9.18 -7.90 22.18
C ALA A 270 -10.66 -8.17 21.89
N ASP A 271 -11.41 -7.12 21.61
CA ASP A 271 -12.74 -7.21 21.02
C ASP A 271 -12.64 -7.24 19.49
N LEU A 272 -11.55 -6.67 18.94
CA LEU A 272 -11.22 -6.66 17.53
C LEU A 272 -9.70 -6.75 17.33
N VAL A 273 -9.28 -7.50 16.31
CA VAL A 273 -7.87 -7.58 15.88
C VAL A 273 -7.74 -7.05 14.46
N VAL A 274 -6.93 -6.01 14.30
CA VAL A 274 -6.64 -5.40 12.98
C VAL A 274 -5.23 -5.78 12.53
N SER A 275 -5.11 -6.38 11.35
CA SER A 275 -3.81 -6.71 10.76
C SER A 275 -3.39 -5.65 9.76
N ALA A 276 -2.26 -4.98 10.03
CA ALA A 276 -1.67 -3.91 9.23
C ALA A 276 -0.19 -4.18 8.92
N VAL A 277 0.15 -5.44 8.58
CA VAL A 277 1.52 -5.95 8.40
C VAL A 277 2.09 -5.72 7.00
N GLY A 278 1.37 -5.02 6.15
CA GLY A 278 1.78 -4.68 4.79
C GLY A 278 0.94 -5.35 3.71
N LEU A 279 1.33 -5.09 2.47
CA LEU A 279 0.62 -5.52 1.27
C LEU A 279 1.55 -6.30 0.34
N THR A 280 0.96 -7.21 -0.43
CA THR A 280 1.60 -7.95 -1.54
C THR A 280 0.96 -7.54 -2.86
N PRO A 281 1.74 -7.17 -3.89
CA PRO A 281 1.22 -6.89 -5.23
C PRO A 281 0.39 -8.04 -5.79
N ASN A 282 -0.74 -7.73 -6.44
CA ASN A 282 -1.61 -8.71 -7.09
C ASN A 282 -1.07 -9.03 -8.49
N VAL A 283 -0.26 -10.06 -8.60
CA VAL A 283 0.44 -10.45 -9.84
C VAL A 283 -0.10 -11.74 -10.48
N GLU A 284 -1.01 -12.45 -9.83
CA GLU A 284 -1.45 -13.80 -10.22
C GLU A 284 -2.07 -13.80 -11.62
N LEU A 285 -2.94 -12.83 -11.90
CA LEU A 285 -3.60 -12.69 -13.20
C LEU A 285 -2.59 -12.37 -14.31
N ALA A 286 -1.64 -11.48 -14.05
CA ALA A 286 -0.56 -11.12 -14.97
C ALA A 286 0.36 -12.31 -15.24
N ARG A 287 0.79 -13.01 -14.19
CA ARG A 287 1.65 -14.20 -14.29
C ARG A 287 0.97 -15.33 -15.08
N ALA A 288 -0.31 -15.57 -14.84
CA ALA A 288 -1.08 -16.58 -15.56
C ALA A 288 -1.23 -16.25 -17.07
N ALA A 289 -1.17 -14.96 -17.42
CA ALA A 289 -1.18 -14.50 -18.82
C ALA A 289 0.20 -14.54 -19.49
N GLY A 290 1.26 -14.91 -18.76
CA GLY A 290 2.64 -14.93 -19.27
C GLY A 290 3.38 -13.60 -19.18
N VAL A 291 2.88 -12.64 -18.39
CA VAL A 291 3.60 -11.40 -18.09
C VAL A 291 4.75 -11.68 -17.12
N ASP A 292 5.92 -11.10 -17.37
CA ASP A 292 7.05 -11.19 -16.46
C ASP A 292 6.73 -10.52 -15.11
N CYS A 293 6.87 -11.31 -14.04
CA CYS A 293 6.61 -10.86 -12.68
C CYS A 293 7.77 -11.25 -11.76
N GLY A 294 8.21 -10.29 -10.97
CA GLY A 294 9.05 -10.49 -9.80
C GLY A 294 8.21 -10.47 -8.52
N ARG A 295 8.51 -9.53 -7.62
CA ARG A 295 7.65 -9.19 -6.48
C ARG A 295 6.39 -8.44 -6.91
N GLY A 296 6.45 -7.71 -8.04
CA GLY A 296 5.37 -7.03 -8.72
C GLY A 296 5.32 -7.42 -10.19
N ILE A 297 4.42 -6.80 -10.94
CA ILE A 297 4.37 -6.87 -12.41
C ILE A 297 5.52 -6.05 -12.95
N ARG A 298 6.48 -6.68 -13.63
CA ARG A 298 7.64 -5.99 -14.18
C ARG A 298 7.25 -5.12 -15.37
N VAL A 299 7.68 -3.88 -15.32
CA VAL A 299 7.47 -2.91 -16.39
C VAL A 299 8.77 -2.19 -16.73
N ASP A 300 8.82 -1.65 -17.94
CA ASP A 300 9.87 -0.73 -18.37
C ASP A 300 9.58 0.73 -17.99
N GLY A 301 10.44 1.65 -18.42
CA GLY A 301 10.26 3.09 -18.17
C GLY A 301 9.01 3.70 -18.80
N TYR A 302 8.32 3.01 -19.70
CA TYR A 302 7.04 3.42 -20.30
C TYR A 302 5.85 2.75 -19.65
N LEU A 303 6.05 2.01 -18.56
CA LEU A 303 5.07 1.18 -17.87
C LEU A 303 4.51 0.04 -18.74
N ALA A 304 5.23 -0.35 -19.80
CA ALA A 304 4.90 -1.48 -20.64
C ALA A 304 5.41 -2.78 -19.99
N THR A 305 4.60 -3.84 -20.06
CA THR A 305 4.95 -5.18 -19.60
C THR A 305 5.73 -5.94 -20.69
N SER A 306 6.09 -7.19 -20.41
CA SER A 306 6.70 -8.09 -21.40
C SER A 306 5.78 -8.47 -22.56
N LEU A 307 4.46 -8.23 -22.46
CA LEU A 307 3.49 -8.54 -23.50
C LEU A 307 3.12 -7.30 -24.31
N PRO A 308 2.95 -7.42 -25.65
CA PRO A 308 2.56 -6.32 -26.49
C PRO A 308 1.20 -5.72 -26.11
N ASP A 309 1.10 -4.39 -26.09
CA ASP A 309 -0.12 -3.62 -25.80
C ASP A 309 -0.70 -3.89 -24.39
N VAL A 310 0.11 -4.45 -23.48
CA VAL A 310 -0.23 -4.68 -22.07
C VAL A 310 0.69 -3.84 -21.18
N TYR A 311 0.10 -3.02 -20.34
CA TYR A 311 0.76 -2.09 -19.44
C TYR A 311 0.37 -2.40 -18.00
N ALA A 312 1.10 -1.88 -17.02
CA ALA A 312 0.68 -1.95 -15.63
C ALA A 312 0.94 -0.64 -14.89
N LEU A 313 0.10 -0.34 -13.88
CA LEU A 313 0.16 0.88 -13.10
C LEU A 313 -0.33 0.64 -11.67
N GLY A 314 0.23 1.36 -10.70
CA GLY A 314 -0.21 1.31 -9.30
C GLY A 314 0.60 0.36 -8.44
N ASP A 315 0.02 -0.06 -7.30
CA ASP A 315 0.70 -0.84 -6.26
C ASP A 315 1.15 -2.24 -6.72
N ALA A 316 0.63 -2.72 -7.86
CA ALA A 316 1.03 -4.00 -8.44
C ALA A 316 2.36 -3.98 -9.19
N VAL A 317 2.91 -2.79 -9.48
CA VAL A 317 4.05 -2.60 -10.39
C VAL A 317 5.39 -2.76 -9.69
N GLU A 318 6.31 -3.43 -10.38
CA GLU A 318 7.74 -3.47 -10.10
C GLU A 318 8.49 -2.80 -11.26
N ILE A 319 9.15 -1.67 -10.96
CA ILE A 319 9.99 -0.94 -11.91
C ILE A 319 11.41 -0.84 -11.35
N ASP A 320 12.42 -1.16 -12.17
CA ASP A 320 13.83 -1.20 -11.75
C ASP A 320 14.07 -1.99 -10.46
N GLY A 321 13.33 -3.11 -10.26
CA GLY A 321 13.40 -3.95 -9.07
C GLY A 321 12.76 -3.35 -7.81
N GLN A 322 12.08 -2.20 -7.92
CA GLN A 322 11.45 -1.50 -6.81
C GLN A 322 9.93 -1.56 -6.85
N LEU A 323 9.32 -1.68 -5.67
CA LEU A 323 7.88 -1.50 -5.46
C LEU A 323 7.67 -0.11 -4.86
N LEU A 324 6.79 0.68 -5.47
CA LEU A 324 6.52 2.06 -5.06
C LEU A 324 5.03 2.25 -4.73
N PRO A 325 4.50 1.61 -3.66
CA PRO A 325 3.08 1.62 -3.33
C PRO A 325 2.64 2.92 -2.63
N TYR A 326 2.81 4.04 -3.33
CA TYR A 326 2.46 5.37 -2.85
C TYR A 326 1.72 6.15 -3.93
N LEU A 327 0.94 7.17 -3.54
CA LEU A 327 0.16 7.99 -4.49
C LEU A 327 1.04 8.79 -5.46
N ALA A 328 2.19 9.29 -5.01
CA ALA A 328 3.03 10.13 -5.85
C ALA A 328 3.62 9.39 -7.07
N PRO A 329 4.18 8.17 -6.94
CA PRO A 329 4.54 7.33 -8.09
C PRO A 329 3.37 7.03 -9.02
N ILE A 330 2.20 6.70 -8.47
CA ILE A 330 1.00 6.45 -9.28
C ILE A 330 0.67 7.69 -10.11
N ASN A 331 0.64 8.88 -9.50
CA ASN A 331 0.33 10.13 -10.21
C ASN A 331 1.38 10.49 -11.29
N ALA A 332 2.65 10.16 -11.07
CA ALA A 332 3.68 10.28 -12.10
C ALA A 332 3.41 9.33 -13.26
N GLY A 333 3.07 8.07 -12.95
CA GLY A 333 2.69 7.05 -13.92
C GLY A 333 1.43 7.41 -14.72
N LEU A 334 0.40 7.99 -14.09
CA LEU A 334 -0.81 8.46 -14.77
C LEU A 334 -0.48 9.42 -15.91
N ARG A 335 0.39 10.40 -15.66
CA ARG A 335 0.80 11.40 -16.67
C ARG A 335 1.56 10.76 -17.82
N ALA A 336 2.52 9.90 -17.52
CA ALA A 336 3.36 9.24 -18.53
C ALA A 336 2.55 8.23 -19.34
N LEU A 337 1.81 7.33 -18.66
CA LEU A 337 1.08 6.26 -19.32
C LEU A 337 -0.09 6.80 -20.16
N SER A 338 -0.83 7.82 -19.70
CA SER A 338 -1.89 8.41 -20.51
C SER A 338 -1.36 9.01 -21.81
N ALA A 339 -0.17 9.63 -21.79
CA ALA A 339 0.47 10.14 -23.03
C ALA A 339 0.89 8.97 -23.94
N THR A 340 1.49 7.92 -23.39
CA THR A 340 1.91 6.72 -24.13
C THR A 340 0.71 6.04 -24.79
N LEU A 341 -0.39 5.84 -24.06
CA LEU A 341 -1.61 5.20 -24.57
C LEU A 341 -2.32 6.00 -25.66
N THR A 342 -2.09 7.32 -25.71
CA THR A 342 -2.65 8.22 -26.73
C THR A 342 -1.64 8.57 -27.84
N GLY A 343 -0.60 7.73 -28.03
CA GLY A 343 0.31 7.82 -29.17
C GLY A 343 1.54 8.72 -28.97
N THR A 344 1.78 9.21 -27.76
CA THR A 344 2.98 9.99 -27.40
C THR A 344 3.81 9.22 -26.36
N PRO A 345 4.71 8.31 -26.77
CA PRO A 345 5.53 7.54 -25.83
C PRO A 345 6.26 8.44 -24.86
N THR A 346 5.95 8.29 -23.56
CA THR A 346 6.48 9.14 -22.50
C THR A 346 6.99 8.26 -21.36
N ALA A 347 8.29 8.34 -21.10
CA ALA A 347 8.89 7.63 -19.99
C ALA A 347 8.45 8.24 -18.66
N VAL A 348 8.19 7.39 -17.66
CA VAL A 348 7.86 7.85 -16.31
C VAL A 348 9.13 8.43 -15.66
N SER A 349 8.96 9.54 -14.94
CA SER A 349 10.00 10.15 -14.13
C SER A 349 9.49 10.31 -12.71
N TYR A 350 10.25 9.85 -11.76
CA TYR A 350 9.90 9.92 -10.36
C TYR A 350 10.72 11.03 -9.67
N PRO A 351 10.11 12.19 -9.38
CA PRO A 351 10.75 13.19 -8.53
C PRO A 351 10.88 12.67 -7.10
N VAL A 352 11.57 13.41 -6.26
CA VAL A 352 11.55 13.13 -4.81
C VAL A 352 10.11 13.12 -4.31
N MET A 353 9.72 12.01 -3.70
CA MET A 353 8.34 11.74 -3.29
C MET A 353 8.26 11.52 -1.79
N PRO A 354 7.82 12.53 -1.02
CA PRO A 354 7.66 12.37 0.40
C PRO A 354 6.50 11.42 0.74
N VAL A 355 6.75 10.54 1.71
CA VAL A 355 5.73 9.70 2.35
C VAL A 355 5.13 10.48 3.51
N MET A 356 3.82 10.63 3.51
CA MET A 356 3.07 11.26 4.61
C MET A 356 2.45 10.17 5.48
N VAL A 357 2.61 10.29 6.81
CA VAL A 357 1.87 9.45 7.77
C VAL A 357 0.84 10.31 8.48
N LYS A 358 -0.42 9.90 8.37
CA LYS A 358 -1.57 10.64 8.92
C LYS A 358 -1.79 10.27 10.39
N THR A 359 -0.89 10.73 11.24
CA THR A 359 -0.95 10.62 12.70
C THR A 359 -1.08 12.02 13.29
N PRO A 360 -2.29 12.59 13.44
CA PRO A 360 -2.48 13.95 13.96
C PRO A 360 -1.79 14.22 15.30
N ALA A 361 -1.58 13.21 16.14
CA ALA A 361 -0.83 13.35 17.38
C ALA A 361 0.66 13.67 17.16
N ALA A 362 1.24 13.23 16.06
CA ALA A 362 2.60 13.53 15.60
C ALA A 362 2.65 13.33 14.09
N PRO A 363 2.29 14.34 13.28
CA PRO A 363 2.30 14.21 11.82
C PRO A 363 3.72 13.98 11.31
N VAL A 364 3.83 13.11 10.29
CA VAL A 364 5.13 12.70 9.74
C VAL A 364 5.19 12.97 8.25
N CYS A 365 6.34 13.50 7.81
CA CYS A 365 6.75 13.53 6.41
C CYS A 365 8.15 12.94 6.29
N ALA A 366 8.32 11.93 5.44
CA ALA A 366 9.61 11.29 5.24
C ALA A 366 9.95 11.15 3.76
N VAL A 367 11.21 11.45 3.40
CA VAL A 367 11.86 11.03 2.16
C VAL A 367 12.87 9.97 2.57
N VAL A 368 12.64 8.73 2.16
CA VAL A 368 13.51 7.61 2.51
C VAL A 368 14.77 7.68 1.67
N PRO A 369 15.98 7.67 2.27
CA PRO A 369 17.21 7.60 1.49
C PRO A 369 17.33 6.24 0.78
N PRO A 370 18.05 6.16 -0.37
CA PRO A 370 18.32 4.90 -1.04
C PRO A 370 18.96 3.86 -0.10
N ALA A 371 18.46 2.63 -0.10
CA ALA A 371 18.88 1.58 0.85
C ALA A 371 20.35 1.17 0.68
N GLU A 372 20.89 1.29 -0.53
CA GLU A 372 22.26 0.95 -0.90
C GLU A 372 23.28 2.02 -0.51
N VAL A 373 22.82 3.21 -0.06
CA VAL A 373 23.71 4.32 0.32
C VAL A 373 23.75 4.46 1.84
N ALA A 374 24.97 4.37 2.40
CA ALA A 374 25.16 4.66 3.81
C ALA A 374 24.93 6.15 4.10
N VAL A 375 24.07 6.46 5.06
CA VAL A 375 23.75 7.84 5.43
C VAL A 375 23.96 8.08 6.91
N THR A 376 24.28 9.34 7.25
CA THR A 376 24.27 9.84 8.63
C THR A 376 23.07 10.78 8.83
N TRP A 377 22.27 10.52 9.85
CA TRP A 377 21.15 11.37 10.20
C TRP A 377 21.60 12.52 11.11
N HIS A 378 21.38 13.75 10.67
CA HIS A 378 21.53 14.94 11.49
C HIS A 378 20.14 15.36 11.99
N VAL A 379 19.93 15.29 13.31
CA VAL A 379 18.65 15.49 13.94
C VAL A 379 18.66 16.79 14.73
N THR A 380 17.65 17.62 14.53
CA THR A 380 17.39 18.85 15.28
C THR A 380 16.04 18.74 15.95
N ALA A 381 15.98 18.98 17.26
CA ALA A 381 14.73 19.03 17.99
C ALA A 381 13.93 20.29 17.63
N THR A 382 12.61 20.15 17.53
CA THR A 382 11.64 21.25 17.41
C THR A 382 10.79 21.36 18.66
N ALA A 383 9.82 22.25 18.70
CA ALA A 383 8.95 22.46 19.84
C ALA A 383 8.13 21.21 20.23
N ASP A 384 7.74 20.41 19.22
CA ASP A 384 6.84 19.27 19.35
C ASP A 384 7.34 18.01 18.62
N GLY A 385 8.61 18.00 18.17
CA GLY A 385 9.14 16.88 17.42
C GLY A 385 10.56 17.05 16.95
N ILE A 386 10.83 16.67 15.70
CA ILE A 386 12.17 16.74 15.08
C ILE A 386 12.13 17.13 13.60
N GLU A 387 13.22 17.75 13.16
CA GLU A 387 13.66 17.80 11.77
C GLU A 387 14.93 16.98 11.63
N ALA A 388 15.02 16.13 10.62
CA ALA A 388 16.23 15.34 10.37
C ALA A 388 16.53 15.23 8.89
N GLY A 389 17.82 15.43 8.53
CA GLY A 389 18.35 15.19 7.20
C GLY A 389 19.28 14.00 7.20
N ALA A 390 19.17 13.12 6.20
CA ALA A 390 20.07 12.01 5.95
C ALA A 390 21.09 12.40 4.90
N TYR A 391 22.36 12.41 5.26
CA TYR A 391 23.45 12.85 4.40
C TYR A 391 24.38 11.67 4.08
N ASP A 392 24.84 11.59 2.83
CA ASP A 392 25.89 10.66 2.43
C ASP A 392 27.28 11.16 2.89
N ALA A 393 28.32 10.36 2.62
CA ALA A 393 29.71 10.72 2.96
C ALA A 393 30.21 11.98 2.24
N GLY A 394 29.59 12.38 1.14
CA GLY A 394 29.87 13.62 0.39
C GLY A 394 29.09 14.83 0.89
N GLY A 395 28.25 14.68 1.91
CA GLY A 395 27.41 15.76 2.45
C GLY A 395 26.17 16.07 1.61
N ARG A 396 25.76 15.19 0.69
CA ARG A 396 24.52 15.34 -0.09
C ARG A 396 23.32 14.87 0.74
N LEU A 397 22.25 15.65 0.73
CA LEU A 397 20.98 15.33 1.39
C LEU A 397 20.21 14.30 0.56
N LEU A 398 20.11 13.06 1.05
CA LEU A 398 19.45 11.94 0.37
C LEU A 398 18.10 11.57 0.97
N GLY A 399 17.83 11.98 2.21
CA GLY A 399 16.58 11.67 2.88
C GLY A 399 16.22 12.74 3.91
N VAL A 400 14.94 12.74 4.28
CA VAL A 400 14.37 13.71 5.23
C VAL A 400 13.40 12.98 6.15
N ALA A 401 13.38 13.34 7.42
CA ALA A 401 12.37 12.93 8.36
C ALA A 401 11.91 14.12 9.20
N LEU A 402 10.64 14.47 9.07
CA LEU A 402 9.98 15.55 9.79
C LEU A 402 8.87 14.95 10.64
N VAL A 403 8.87 15.22 11.92
CA VAL A 403 7.86 14.73 12.87
C VAL A 403 7.40 15.89 13.74
N GLY A 404 6.09 16.09 13.87
CA GLY A 404 5.47 17.17 14.60
C GLY A 404 5.08 18.37 13.71
N GLU A 405 4.15 19.20 14.17
CA GLU A 405 3.59 20.32 13.41
C GLU A 405 4.64 21.38 13.06
N ALA A 406 5.54 21.69 14.00
CA ALA A 406 6.61 22.66 13.78
C ALA A 406 7.55 22.23 12.65
N ALA A 407 7.90 20.96 12.58
CA ALA A 407 8.70 20.40 11.50
C ALA A 407 7.93 20.35 10.17
N MET A 408 6.65 20.01 10.22
CA MET A 408 5.76 19.95 9.05
C MET A 408 5.59 21.32 8.38
N ALA A 409 5.64 22.41 9.11
CA ALA A 409 5.60 23.75 8.55
C ALA A 409 6.76 24.03 7.57
N ARG A 410 7.89 23.34 7.73
CA ARG A 410 9.08 23.47 6.87
C ARG A 410 9.20 22.38 5.79
N ARG A 411 8.17 21.54 5.65
CA ARG A 411 8.17 20.39 4.72
C ARG A 411 8.59 20.76 3.31
N SER A 412 8.04 21.84 2.75
CA SER A 412 8.31 22.23 1.38
C SER A 412 9.79 22.55 1.14
N ASP A 413 10.44 23.22 2.08
CA ASP A 413 11.86 23.58 1.99
C ASP A 413 12.75 22.34 2.02
N TRP A 414 12.48 21.44 2.97
CA TRP A 414 13.23 20.18 3.13
C TRP A 414 13.09 19.26 1.92
N VAL A 415 11.87 19.04 1.42
CA VAL A 415 11.63 18.18 0.26
C VAL A 415 12.27 18.76 -0.99
N LYS A 416 12.20 20.09 -1.18
CA LYS A 416 12.85 20.79 -2.29
C LYS A 416 14.39 20.69 -2.21
N ALA A 417 14.96 20.87 -1.03
CA ALA A 417 16.40 20.73 -0.82
C ALA A 417 16.90 19.30 -1.13
N CYS A 418 16.14 18.26 -0.71
CA CYS A 418 16.43 16.88 -1.03
C CYS A 418 16.33 16.61 -2.54
N GLY A 419 15.34 17.20 -3.23
CA GLY A 419 15.17 17.06 -4.68
C GLY A 419 16.32 17.63 -5.48
N HIS A 420 16.83 18.80 -5.10
CA HIS A 420 17.99 19.40 -5.75
C HIS A 420 19.27 18.55 -5.57
N ALA A 421 19.47 17.98 -4.39
CA ALA A 421 20.62 17.16 -4.10
C ALA A 421 20.61 15.80 -4.84
N GLN A 422 19.44 15.26 -5.16
CA GLN A 422 19.31 14.02 -5.93
C GLN A 422 19.41 14.24 -7.45
N ALA A 423 19.13 15.43 -7.93
CA ALA A 423 19.21 15.79 -9.35
C ALA A 423 20.62 16.22 -9.80
N ALA A 424 21.54 16.51 -8.86
CA ALA A 424 22.92 16.88 -9.10
C ALA A 424 23.87 15.66 -9.05
#